data_a6448fcec718c51c1f2bccc037d77cd2
#
_entry.id   a6448fcec718c51c1f2bccc037d77cd2
#
_cell.length_a   1.000
_cell.length_b   1.000
_cell.length_c   1.000
_cell.angle_alpha   90.00
_cell.angle_beta   90.00
_cell.angle_gamma   90.00
#
_symmetry.space_group_name_H-M   'P 1'
#
loop_
_entity.id
_entity.type
_entity.pdbx_description
1 polymer ?
#
loop_
_entity_poly.entity_id
_entity_poly.type
_entity_poly.pdbx_seq_one_letter_code
_entity_poly.pdbx_strand_id
1 'polypeptide(L)'
;MRKIAFYTLGCKVNQADTASMEEIFRKAGYEIVQFNQKADVYLINTCVVTNNGQRRSRQIINRAVRNHPLSLTVVTGCYPQTAPEEVKAIDGVDVIIGNQERGRIVELVEQALSEKRTEILDNVQKMTVDTKFEELGAGTETDKTRAFLKIQEGCNQYCTYCIIPYARGPLRSRTLDSIKAEVTKLVAAGYKEVVLIGIHLGCYGKEQGGEVTLYDAVLAALSVDGLKRLRLGSLESVEVDPRIVDLMARDNRLCRHLHLPLQSGCDKILAAMHRPYDTARYGELLRNIKEQLPDIAITTDVIVGFPGETEEDFAETLRFAEECGFAKMHIFPYSKRKGTPAEKMPNQIIEAVKEERAARLGELDEKLFHACLEQAVGTESEVLFEQPVDDEHIEGLISSYQRVIVKAPASLCGEIAKVKVTGVQEDFLVGELV
;
A
#
# COMPACT_ATOMS: atom_id res chain seq x y z
N MET A 1 -20.24 6.84 -26.38
CA MET A 1 -19.75 6.70 -24.98
C MET A 1 -18.30 7.11 -24.99
N ARG A 2 -17.89 8.02 -24.10
CA ARG A 2 -16.47 8.43 -23.99
C ARG A 2 -15.66 7.34 -23.30
N LYS A 3 -14.39 7.24 -23.68
CA LYS A 3 -13.44 6.25 -23.17
C LYS A 3 -12.40 6.91 -22.29
N ILE A 4 -12.10 6.28 -21.16
CA ILE A 4 -11.03 6.70 -20.25
C ILE A 4 -10.10 5.54 -19.94
N ALA A 5 -8.81 5.82 -19.91
CA ALA A 5 -7.77 4.87 -19.55
C ALA A 5 -7.03 5.34 -18.31
N PHE A 6 -6.78 4.44 -17.37
CA PHE A 6 -6.09 4.72 -16.12
C PHE A 6 -4.70 4.10 -16.10
N TYR A 7 -3.76 4.79 -15.46
CA TYR A 7 -2.46 4.24 -15.09
C TYR A 7 -2.13 4.61 -13.64
N THR A 8 -1.88 3.61 -12.81
CA THR A 8 -1.60 3.81 -11.38
C THR A 8 -0.16 3.49 -11.05
N LEU A 9 0.50 4.43 -10.38
CA LEU A 9 1.83 4.27 -9.82
C LEU A 9 1.75 4.39 -8.29
N GLY A 10 2.62 3.68 -7.59
CA GLY A 10 2.80 3.83 -6.14
C GLY A 10 2.15 2.73 -5.30
N CYS A 11 1.59 3.14 -4.16
CA CYS A 11 1.18 2.24 -3.07
C CYS A 11 -0.27 1.73 -3.20
N LYS A 12 -0.67 0.84 -2.27
CA LYS A 12 -2.05 0.32 -2.16
C LYS A 12 -3.09 1.44 -2.02
N VAL A 13 -2.74 2.57 -1.37
CA VAL A 13 -3.64 3.73 -1.26
C VAL A 13 -3.90 4.35 -2.64
N ASN A 14 -2.87 4.54 -3.49
CA ASN A 14 -3.07 5.00 -4.86
C ASN A 14 -3.94 4.02 -5.68
N GLN A 15 -3.77 2.72 -5.45
CA GLN A 15 -4.60 1.71 -6.14
C GLN A 15 -6.07 1.80 -5.71
N ALA A 16 -6.35 1.97 -4.42
CA ALA A 16 -7.70 2.20 -3.93
C ALA A 16 -8.29 3.52 -4.44
N ASP A 17 -7.48 4.59 -4.46
CA ASP A 17 -7.91 5.88 -5.03
C ASP A 17 -8.27 5.74 -6.51
N THR A 18 -7.50 4.98 -7.29
CA THR A 18 -7.82 4.73 -8.72
C THR A 18 -9.09 3.92 -8.87
N ALA A 19 -9.26 2.83 -8.12
CA ALA A 19 -10.48 2.03 -8.17
C ALA A 19 -11.74 2.86 -7.84
N SER A 20 -11.63 3.77 -6.87
CA SER A 20 -12.72 4.71 -6.56
C SER A 20 -13.00 5.68 -7.71
N MET A 21 -11.95 6.22 -8.36
CA MET A 21 -12.13 7.11 -9.52
C MET A 21 -12.73 6.38 -10.73
N GLU A 22 -12.30 5.15 -10.99
CA GLU A 22 -12.89 4.30 -12.05
C GLU A 22 -14.38 4.11 -11.84
N GLU A 23 -14.81 3.81 -10.61
CA GLU A 23 -16.23 3.67 -10.25
C GLU A 23 -17.01 4.97 -10.49
N ILE A 24 -16.42 6.13 -10.14
CA ILE A 24 -17.02 7.45 -10.39
C ILE A 24 -17.21 7.69 -11.91
N PHE A 25 -16.22 7.36 -12.73
CA PHE A 25 -16.32 7.51 -14.19
C PHE A 25 -17.31 6.52 -14.82
N ARG A 26 -17.39 5.25 -14.34
CA ARG A 26 -18.42 4.31 -14.81
C ARG A 26 -19.83 4.83 -14.54
N LYS A 27 -20.08 5.37 -13.34
CA LYS A 27 -21.37 6.00 -12.99
C LYS A 27 -21.70 7.21 -13.84
N ALA A 28 -20.67 7.92 -14.32
CA ALA A 28 -20.83 9.03 -15.25
C ALA A 28 -20.99 8.60 -16.72
N GLY A 29 -21.01 7.30 -17.00
CA GLY A 29 -21.25 6.75 -18.35
C GLY A 29 -19.98 6.65 -19.21
N TYR A 30 -18.78 6.66 -18.62
CA TYR A 30 -17.54 6.38 -19.34
C TYR A 30 -17.27 4.89 -19.45
N GLU A 31 -16.69 4.48 -20.58
CA GLU A 31 -16.11 3.15 -20.77
C GLU A 31 -14.66 3.16 -20.28
N ILE A 32 -14.34 2.30 -19.32
CA ILE A 32 -12.95 2.12 -18.86
C ILE A 32 -12.25 1.18 -19.84
N VAL A 33 -11.12 1.62 -20.38
CA VAL A 33 -10.32 0.85 -21.33
C VAL A 33 -8.88 0.68 -20.82
N GLN A 34 -8.15 -0.28 -21.39
CA GLN A 34 -6.74 -0.47 -21.05
C GLN A 34 -5.89 0.70 -21.52
N PHE A 35 -4.83 1.03 -20.78
CA PHE A 35 -3.99 2.20 -21.03
C PHE A 35 -3.26 2.20 -22.39
N ASN A 36 -3.13 1.05 -23.03
CA ASN A 36 -2.57 0.90 -24.39
C ASN A 36 -3.62 1.04 -25.50
N GLN A 37 -4.90 1.14 -25.18
CA GLN A 37 -5.98 1.33 -26.13
C GLN A 37 -6.25 2.82 -26.34
N LYS A 38 -6.94 3.16 -27.45
CA LYS A 38 -7.35 4.54 -27.72
C LYS A 38 -8.47 4.96 -26.75
N ALA A 39 -8.25 6.06 -26.07
CA ALA A 39 -9.21 6.69 -25.15
C ALA A 39 -9.32 8.19 -25.40
N ASP A 40 -10.42 8.79 -24.96
CA ASP A 40 -10.62 10.24 -25.00
C ASP A 40 -9.86 10.94 -23.86
N VAL A 41 -9.67 10.23 -22.75
CA VAL A 41 -9.00 10.71 -21.53
C VAL A 41 -7.97 9.69 -21.05
N TYR A 42 -6.77 10.13 -20.71
CA TYR A 42 -5.74 9.37 -20.02
C TYR A 42 -5.50 9.95 -18.64
N LEU A 43 -5.84 9.20 -17.60
CA LEU A 43 -5.69 9.61 -16.22
C LEU A 43 -4.53 8.85 -15.57
N ILE A 44 -3.51 9.58 -15.10
CA ILE A 44 -2.31 9.02 -14.48
C ILE A 44 -2.29 9.39 -12.99
N ASN A 45 -2.48 8.39 -12.12
CA ASN A 45 -2.33 8.51 -10.68
C ASN A 45 -0.88 8.24 -10.28
N THR A 46 -0.20 9.27 -9.78
CA THR A 46 1.27 9.34 -9.70
C THR A 46 1.81 9.14 -8.29
N CYS A 47 3.10 8.77 -8.23
CA CYS A 47 3.84 8.54 -6.99
C CYS A 47 5.11 9.41 -6.91
N VAL A 48 5.51 9.79 -5.68
CA VAL A 48 6.75 10.55 -5.40
C VAL A 48 7.57 9.98 -4.25
N VAL A 49 7.23 8.82 -3.72
CA VAL A 49 7.89 8.26 -2.52
C VAL A 49 9.40 8.07 -2.76
N THR A 50 9.79 7.64 -3.96
CA THR A 50 11.19 7.52 -4.37
C THR A 50 11.49 8.32 -5.62
N ASN A 51 12.79 8.63 -5.88
CA ASN A 51 13.22 9.27 -7.14
C ASN A 51 12.82 8.42 -8.36
N ASN A 52 12.94 7.11 -8.26
CA ASN A 52 12.51 6.19 -9.32
C ASN A 52 10.99 6.29 -9.56
N GLY A 53 10.19 6.36 -8.51
CA GLY A 53 8.73 6.55 -8.60
C GLY A 53 8.37 7.85 -9.31
N GLN A 54 9.02 8.96 -8.96
CA GLN A 54 8.81 10.25 -9.62
C GLN A 54 9.27 10.24 -11.07
N ARG A 55 10.47 9.68 -11.37
CA ARG A 55 10.96 9.52 -12.73
C ARG A 55 10.01 8.69 -13.58
N ARG A 56 9.54 7.56 -13.05
CA ARG A 56 8.56 6.70 -13.73
C ARG A 56 7.23 7.42 -13.96
N SER A 57 6.77 8.23 -13.00
CA SER A 57 5.58 9.08 -13.18
C SER A 57 5.74 10.00 -14.40
N ARG A 58 6.86 10.75 -14.51
CA ARG A 58 7.13 11.58 -15.68
C ARG A 58 7.20 10.80 -16.99
N GLN A 59 7.81 9.61 -16.97
CA GLN A 59 7.90 8.76 -18.16
C GLN A 59 6.53 8.32 -18.67
N ILE A 60 5.61 7.95 -17.78
CA ILE A 60 4.26 7.52 -18.14
C ILE A 60 3.43 8.70 -18.65
N ILE A 61 3.51 9.87 -18.00
CA ILE A 61 2.85 11.11 -18.47
C ILE A 61 3.32 11.44 -19.89
N ASN A 62 4.63 11.55 -20.12
CA ASN A 62 5.21 11.82 -21.45
C ASN A 62 4.83 10.77 -22.49
N ARG A 63 4.70 9.49 -22.09
CA ARG A 63 4.25 8.42 -22.98
C ARG A 63 2.79 8.60 -23.37
N ALA A 64 1.90 8.94 -22.44
CA ALA A 64 0.49 9.21 -22.74
C ALA A 64 0.34 10.37 -23.74
N VAL A 65 0.96 11.51 -23.44
CA VAL A 65 0.94 12.70 -24.29
C VAL A 65 1.46 12.42 -25.71
N ARG A 66 2.62 11.76 -25.84
CA ARG A 66 3.23 11.48 -27.17
C ARG A 66 2.40 10.51 -28.00
N ASN A 67 1.85 9.47 -27.37
CA ASN A 67 1.12 8.44 -28.09
C ASN A 67 -0.31 8.87 -28.42
N HIS A 68 -0.88 9.80 -27.65
CA HIS A 68 -2.27 10.23 -27.75
C HIS A 68 -2.43 11.77 -27.69
N PRO A 69 -1.80 12.53 -28.61
CA PRO A 69 -1.70 14.00 -28.52
C PRO A 69 -3.07 14.72 -28.68
N LEU A 70 -4.12 14.01 -29.09
CA LEU A 70 -5.48 14.56 -29.25
C LEU A 70 -6.40 14.20 -28.07
N SER A 71 -5.92 13.37 -27.14
CA SER A 71 -6.68 12.96 -25.97
C SER A 71 -6.35 13.87 -24.78
N LEU A 72 -7.29 14.02 -23.84
CA LEU A 72 -7.09 14.77 -22.62
C LEU A 72 -6.15 14.00 -21.68
N THR A 73 -5.07 14.63 -21.23
CA THR A 73 -4.14 14.07 -20.26
C THR A 73 -4.36 14.66 -18.87
N VAL A 74 -4.78 13.83 -17.92
CA VAL A 74 -5.09 14.18 -16.53
C VAL A 74 -4.03 13.57 -15.61
N VAL A 75 -3.42 14.38 -14.75
CA VAL A 75 -2.42 13.94 -13.78
C VAL A 75 -2.91 14.19 -12.36
N THR A 76 -2.95 13.12 -11.56
CA THR A 76 -3.36 13.21 -10.14
C THR A 76 -2.38 12.47 -9.22
N GLY A 77 -2.61 12.54 -7.91
CA GLY A 77 -1.84 11.82 -6.91
C GLY A 77 -0.74 12.66 -6.26
N CYS A 78 0.28 11.97 -5.75
CA CYS A 78 1.29 12.61 -4.91
C CYS A 78 2.24 13.55 -5.67
N TYR A 79 2.47 13.33 -6.97
CA TYR A 79 3.40 14.17 -7.72
C TYR A 79 2.85 15.59 -7.94
N PRO A 80 1.64 15.79 -8.51
CA PRO A 80 1.10 17.15 -8.61
C PRO A 80 0.88 17.79 -7.25
N GLN A 81 0.60 17.04 -6.19
CA GLN A 81 0.42 17.60 -4.84
C GLN A 81 1.70 18.19 -4.28
N THR A 82 2.87 17.60 -4.55
CA THR A 82 4.16 18.06 -3.97
C THR A 82 4.97 18.94 -4.90
N ALA A 83 4.77 18.83 -6.21
CA ALA A 83 5.53 19.55 -7.23
C ALA A 83 4.64 19.93 -8.43
N PRO A 84 3.58 20.72 -8.23
CA PRO A 84 2.64 21.08 -9.29
C PRO A 84 3.33 21.76 -10.47
N GLU A 85 4.28 22.66 -10.21
CA GLU A 85 5.00 23.40 -11.26
C GLU A 85 5.85 22.47 -12.15
N GLU A 86 6.40 21.39 -11.59
CA GLU A 86 7.14 20.39 -12.40
C GLU A 86 6.18 19.61 -13.32
N VAL A 87 4.94 19.38 -12.88
CA VAL A 87 3.93 18.68 -13.70
C VAL A 87 3.36 19.61 -14.77
N LYS A 88 3.12 20.89 -14.45
CA LYS A 88 2.70 21.92 -15.42
C LYS A 88 3.72 22.13 -16.53
N ALA A 89 5.01 21.98 -16.22
CA ALA A 89 6.09 22.11 -17.21
C ALA A 89 6.15 20.93 -18.20
N ILE A 90 5.31 19.90 -18.05
CA ILE A 90 5.22 18.80 -19.01
C ILE A 90 4.22 19.19 -20.11
N ASP A 91 4.74 19.45 -21.31
CA ASP A 91 3.92 19.80 -22.47
C ASP A 91 2.84 18.71 -22.73
N GLY A 92 1.58 19.15 -22.95
CA GLY A 92 0.46 18.27 -23.26
C GLY A 92 -0.25 17.68 -22.03
N VAL A 93 0.06 18.14 -20.82
CA VAL A 93 -0.79 17.93 -19.63
C VAL A 93 -1.92 18.96 -19.65
N ASP A 94 -3.16 18.52 -19.55
CA ASP A 94 -4.34 19.39 -19.63
C ASP A 94 -4.96 19.69 -18.26
N VAL A 95 -4.98 18.69 -17.37
CA VAL A 95 -5.61 18.79 -16.04
C VAL A 95 -4.68 18.25 -14.98
N ILE A 96 -4.55 19.00 -13.88
CA ILE A 96 -3.78 18.59 -12.71
C ILE A 96 -4.70 18.61 -11.49
N ILE A 97 -4.75 17.50 -10.76
CA ILE A 97 -5.57 17.33 -9.56
C ILE A 97 -4.68 16.78 -8.43
N GLY A 98 -4.74 17.41 -7.26
CA GLY A 98 -4.02 16.93 -6.07
C GLY A 98 -4.63 15.67 -5.45
N ASN A 99 -4.39 15.49 -4.16
CA ASN A 99 -4.94 14.38 -3.36
C ASN A 99 -6.27 14.76 -2.65
N GLN A 100 -6.90 15.84 -3.10
CA GLN A 100 -8.21 16.31 -2.64
C GLN A 100 -9.13 16.58 -3.83
N GLU A 101 -10.44 16.62 -3.57
CA GLU A 101 -11.48 16.89 -4.57
C GLU A 101 -11.53 15.89 -5.74
N ARG A 102 -11.06 14.67 -5.53
CA ARG A 102 -11.17 13.59 -6.53
C ARG A 102 -12.63 13.17 -6.77
N GLY A 103 -13.53 13.44 -5.82
CA GLY A 103 -14.97 13.29 -6.04
C GLY A 103 -15.52 14.16 -7.16
N ARG A 104 -14.86 15.28 -7.48
CA ARG A 104 -15.20 16.19 -8.59
C ARG A 104 -14.47 15.91 -9.90
N ILE A 105 -13.73 14.79 -9.96
CA ILE A 105 -12.83 14.52 -11.09
C ILE A 105 -13.56 14.47 -12.45
N VAL A 106 -14.78 13.95 -12.48
CA VAL A 106 -15.60 13.94 -13.71
C VAL A 106 -15.98 15.36 -14.13
N GLU A 107 -16.41 16.21 -13.20
CA GLU A 107 -16.73 17.63 -13.46
C GLU A 107 -15.51 18.34 -14.08
N LEU A 108 -14.33 18.18 -13.50
CA LEU A 108 -13.10 18.82 -13.98
C LEU A 108 -12.69 18.31 -15.36
N VAL A 109 -12.86 17.01 -15.63
CA VAL A 109 -12.59 16.39 -16.93
C VAL A 109 -13.60 16.87 -17.97
N GLU A 110 -14.90 16.91 -17.67
CA GLU A 110 -15.94 17.40 -18.60
C GLU A 110 -15.74 18.88 -18.91
N GLN A 111 -15.39 19.68 -17.92
CA GLN A 111 -15.02 21.08 -18.13
C GLN A 111 -13.83 21.19 -19.09
N ALA A 112 -12.79 20.38 -18.88
CA ALA A 112 -11.62 20.36 -19.75
C ALA A 112 -11.92 19.92 -21.18
N LEU A 113 -12.84 18.99 -21.37
CA LEU A 113 -13.25 18.50 -22.69
C LEU A 113 -14.14 19.50 -23.45
N SER A 114 -14.91 20.32 -22.73
CA SER A 114 -15.85 21.29 -23.33
C SER A 114 -15.19 22.60 -23.77
N GLU A 115 -14.09 22.99 -23.14
CA GLU A 115 -13.38 24.24 -23.40
C GLU A 115 -12.20 23.99 -24.36
N LYS A 116 -12.05 24.85 -25.39
CA LYS A 116 -10.79 24.91 -26.18
C LYS A 116 -9.73 25.56 -25.31
N ARG A 117 -8.94 24.75 -24.59
CA ARG A 117 -8.00 25.26 -23.61
C ARG A 117 -6.69 25.70 -24.21
N THR A 118 -6.26 26.86 -23.76
CA THR A 118 -4.91 27.39 -23.94
C THR A 118 -4.07 27.27 -22.66
N GLU A 119 -4.72 26.91 -21.51
CA GLU A 119 -4.07 26.83 -20.19
C GLU A 119 -4.46 25.54 -19.45
N ILE A 120 -3.56 25.03 -18.62
CA ILE A 120 -3.76 23.85 -17.78
C ILE A 120 -4.80 24.15 -16.71
N LEU A 121 -5.79 23.24 -16.52
CA LEU A 121 -6.68 23.30 -15.37
C LEU A 121 -5.95 22.77 -14.15
N ASP A 122 -5.59 23.68 -13.23
CA ASP A 122 -4.91 23.33 -11.99
C ASP A 122 -5.88 23.34 -10.82
N ASN A 123 -6.15 22.15 -10.28
CA ASN A 123 -6.97 21.93 -9.08
C ASN A 123 -6.16 21.26 -7.96
N VAL A 124 -4.97 21.75 -7.67
CA VAL A 124 -4.16 21.28 -6.56
C VAL A 124 -4.48 22.11 -5.31
N GLN A 125 -5.24 21.51 -4.40
CA GLN A 125 -5.64 22.16 -3.15
C GLN A 125 -4.58 21.99 -2.07
N LYS A 126 -4.37 23.06 -1.28
CA LYS A 126 -3.53 23.00 -0.08
C LYS A 126 -4.30 22.29 1.04
N MET A 127 -3.72 21.23 1.56
CA MET A 127 -4.30 20.51 2.70
C MET A 127 -3.99 21.22 4.02
N THR A 128 -5.02 21.38 4.85
CA THR A 128 -4.95 22.01 6.17
C THR A 128 -5.50 21.04 7.23
N VAL A 129 -5.42 21.43 8.50
CA VAL A 129 -5.98 20.65 9.61
C VAL A 129 -7.51 20.48 9.50
N ASP A 130 -8.19 21.39 8.82
CA ASP A 130 -9.64 21.35 8.61
C ASP A 130 -10.04 20.47 7.40
N THR A 131 -9.07 19.98 6.63
CA THR A 131 -9.33 19.11 5.48
C THR A 131 -9.96 17.80 5.97
N LYS A 132 -11.16 17.48 5.48
CA LYS A 132 -11.89 16.26 5.85
C LYS A 132 -11.43 15.05 5.05
N PHE A 133 -11.72 13.87 5.57
CA PHE A 133 -11.56 12.64 4.81
C PHE A 133 -12.50 12.67 3.60
N GLU A 134 -11.95 12.38 2.42
CA GLU A 134 -12.73 12.33 1.18
C GLU A 134 -13.33 10.92 1.03
N GLU A 135 -14.63 10.82 1.26
CA GLU A 135 -15.37 9.55 1.21
C GLU A 135 -15.67 9.14 -0.23
N LEU A 136 -14.66 8.77 -0.96
CA LEU A 136 -14.81 8.07 -2.22
C LEU A 136 -15.24 6.63 -1.94
N GLY A 137 -16.23 6.11 -2.65
CA GLY A 137 -16.64 4.72 -2.53
C GLY A 137 -15.50 3.76 -2.87
N ALA A 138 -15.51 2.56 -2.32
CA ALA A 138 -14.61 1.50 -2.76
C ALA A 138 -15.00 1.05 -4.17
N GLY A 139 -14.03 0.91 -5.06
CA GLY A 139 -14.27 0.32 -6.38
C GLY A 139 -14.66 -1.15 -6.25
N THR A 140 -15.80 -1.51 -6.80
CA THR A 140 -16.35 -2.87 -6.73
C THR A 140 -16.02 -3.72 -7.95
N GLU A 141 -15.63 -3.08 -9.06
CA GLU A 141 -15.25 -3.75 -10.30
C GLU A 141 -13.73 -3.59 -10.51
N THR A 142 -12.95 -4.51 -9.98
CA THR A 142 -11.50 -4.57 -10.20
C THR A 142 -11.09 -5.98 -10.62
N ASP A 143 -9.98 -6.09 -11.35
CA ASP A 143 -9.39 -7.38 -11.72
C ASP A 143 -8.72 -8.10 -10.53
N LYS A 144 -9.00 -7.66 -9.29
CA LYS A 144 -8.37 -8.18 -8.07
C LYS A 144 -9.34 -9.02 -7.28
N THR A 145 -8.84 -10.10 -6.69
CA THR A 145 -9.58 -10.98 -5.78
C THR A 145 -9.73 -10.42 -4.36
N ARG A 146 -8.88 -9.44 -4.00
CA ARG A 146 -8.94 -8.76 -2.72
C ARG A 146 -9.27 -7.28 -2.92
N ALA A 147 -10.20 -6.77 -2.13
CA ALA A 147 -10.57 -5.35 -2.16
C ALA A 147 -9.71 -4.53 -1.19
N PHE A 148 -9.21 -3.38 -1.65
CA PHE A 148 -8.54 -2.42 -0.79
C PHE A 148 -9.51 -1.32 -0.38
N LEU A 149 -9.77 -1.21 0.94
CA LEU A 149 -10.59 -0.14 1.50
C LEU A 149 -9.71 0.86 2.24
N LYS A 150 -9.58 2.06 1.68
CA LYS A 150 -8.89 3.16 2.36
C LYS A 150 -9.78 3.71 3.47
N ILE A 151 -9.32 3.60 4.72
CA ILE A 151 -10.03 4.09 5.91
C ILE A 151 -9.33 5.24 6.61
N GLN A 152 -8.05 5.51 6.26
CA GLN A 152 -7.26 6.56 6.87
C GLN A 152 -6.39 7.26 5.81
N GLU A 153 -6.18 8.56 5.96
CA GLU A 153 -5.41 9.40 5.06
C GLU A 153 -4.54 10.36 5.88
N GLY A 154 -3.39 10.79 5.28
CA GLY A 154 -2.48 11.72 5.91
C GLY A 154 -1.57 11.12 6.98
N CYS A 155 -0.53 11.88 7.39
CA CYS A 155 0.44 11.45 8.39
C CYS A 155 1.07 12.67 9.07
N ASN A 156 1.14 12.66 10.41
CA ASN A 156 1.76 13.71 11.22
C ASN A 156 3.10 13.27 11.84
N GLN A 157 3.70 12.15 11.41
CA GLN A 157 4.95 11.64 11.98
C GLN A 157 6.18 12.43 11.55
N TYR A 158 6.21 12.99 10.34
CA TYR A 158 7.32 13.78 9.80
C TYR A 158 8.69 13.11 9.94
N CYS A 159 8.78 11.82 9.63
CA CYS A 159 10.07 11.13 9.54
C CYS A 159 11.00 11.88 8.59
N THR A 160 12.28 12.00 8.94
CA THR A 160 13.22 12.91 8.27
C THR A 160 13.45 12.61 6.78
N TYR A 161 13.18 11.39 6.32
CA TYR A 161 13.30 10.96 4.93
C TYR A 161 11.98 11.04 4.13
N CYS A 162 10.84 11.30 4.80
CA CYS A 162 9.52 11.03 4.24
C CYS A 162 8.86 12.29 3.67
N ILE A 163 8.41 12.20 2.41
CA ILE A 163 7.68 13.25 1.72
C ILE A 163 6.14 13.16 1.93
N ILE A 164 5.67 12.07 2.51
CA ILE A 164 4.24 11.76 2.62
C ILE A 164 3.42 12.80 3.38
N PRO A 165 3.87 13.37 4.53
CA PRO A 165 3.11 14.42 5.20
C PRO A 165 2.79 15.61 4.29
N TYR A 166 3.71 15.96 3.39
CA TYR A 166 3.53 17.06 2.42
C TYR A 166 2.63 16.66 1.24
N ALA A 167 2.64 15.36 0.86
CA ALA A 167 1.84 14.84 -0.24
C ALA A 167 0.41 14.49 0.17
N ARG A 168 0.20 14.05 1.40
CA ARG A 168 -1.07 13.52 1.89
C ARG A 168 -1.71 14.33 3.01
N GLY A 169 -0.99 15.34 3.53
CA GLY A 169 -1.48 16.25 4.56
C GLY A 169 -1.71 15.61 5.92
N PRO A 170 -2.47 16.30 6.81
CA PRO A 170 -2.73 15.85 8.17
C PRO A 170 -3.61 14.60 8.23
N LEU A 171 -3.64 13.97 9.43
CA LEU A 171 -4.47 12.78 9.70
C LEU A 171 -5.95 13.05 9.43
N ARG A 172 -6.60 12.08 8.79
CA ARG A 172 -8.04 12.06 8.51
C ARG A 172 -8.52 10.61 8.45
N SER A 173 -9.67 10.33 9.04
CA SER A 173 -10.22 8.98 9.12
C SER A 173 -11.64 8.91 8.54
N ARG A 174 -11.95 7.79 7.89
CA ARG A 174 -13.28 7.43 7.42
C ARG A 174 -14.16 7.12 8.64
N THR A 175 -15.45 7.42 8.61
CA THR A 175 -16.37 7.09 9.70
C THR A 175 -16.62 5.58 9.79
N LEU A 176 -16.95 5.08 10.99
CA LEU A 176 -17.25 3.65 11.21
C LEU A 176 -18.45 3.19 10.38
N ASP A 177 -19.50 4.00 10.30
CA ASP A 177 -20.67 3.69 9.47
C ASP A 177 -20.33 3.58 7.99
N SER A 178 -19.46 4.46 7.49
CA SER A 178 -18.99 4.39 6.12
C SER A 178 -18.11 3.15 5.88
N ILE A 179 -17.25 2.76 6.83
CA ILE A 179 -16.48 1.51 6.75
C ILE A 179 -17.42 0.32 6.61
N LYS A 180 -18.41 0.20 7.48
CA LYS A 180 -19.41 -0.88 7.46
C LYS A 180 -20.18 -0.91 6.14
N ALA A 181 -20.65 0.25 5.67
CA ALA A 181 -21.38 0.35 4.41
C ALA A 181 -20.52 -0.08 3.20
N GLU A 182 -19.25 0.36 3.13
CA GLU A 182 -18.36 -0.01 2.03
C GLU A 182 -17.98 -1.51 2.08
N VAL A 183 -17.69 -2.07 3.26
CA VAL A 183 -17.43 -3.52 3.39
C VAL A 183 -18.67 -4.33 2.98
N THR A 184 -19.88 -3.87 3.34
CA THR A 184 -21.13 -4.52 2.89
C THR A 184 -21.25 -4.54 1.37
N LYS A 185 -20.93 -3.42 0.68
CA LYS A 185 -20.93 -3.36 -0.79
C LYS A 185 -19.91 -4.31 -1.40
N LEU A 186 -18.70 -4.37 -0.83
CA LEU A 186 -17.63 -5.24 -1.33
C LEU A 186 -17.99 -6.71 -1.18
N VAL A 187 -18.57 -7.10 -0.03
CA VAL A 187 -19.05 -8.47 0.19
C VAL A 187 -20.19 -8.81 -0.78
N ALA A 188 -21.13 -7.90 -0.99
CA ALA A 188 -22.22 -8.07 -1.97
C ALA A 188 -21.71 -8.20 -3.42
N ALA A 189 -20.58 -7.54 -3.75
CA ALA A 189 -19.88 -7.67 -5.03
C ALA A 189 -19.05 -8.98 -5.14
N GLY A 190 -19.03 -9.84 -4.10
CA GLY A 190 -18.40 -11.15 -4.14
C GLY A 190 -17.00 -11.23 -3.54
N TYR A 191 -16.42 -10.11 -3.07
CA TYR A 191 -15.09 -10.13 -2.45
C TYR A 191 -15.09 -10.94 -1.15
N LYS A 192 -14.12 -11.85 -1.03
CA LYS A 192 -13.93 -12.68 0.16
C LYS A 192 -12.97 -12.06 1.17
N GLU A 193 -12.00 -11.26 0.70
CA GLU A 193 -11.03 -10.57 1.54
C GLU A 193 -11.09 -9.06 1.31
N VAL A 194 -11.18 -8.31 2.42
CA VAL A 194 -11.03 -6.85 2.45
C VAL A 194 -9.74 -6.51 3.19
N VAL A 195 -8.95 -5.62 2.62
CA VAL A 195 -7.72 -5.11 3.23
C VAL A 195 -7.97 -3.66 3.65
N LEU A 196 -8.00 -3.39 4.95
CA LEU A 196 -8.05 -2.03 5.47
C LEU A 196 -6.69 -1.35 5.29
N ILE A 197 -6.66 -0.25 4.59
CA ILE A 197 -5.42 0.48 4.28
C ILE A 197 -5.50 1.94 4.70
N GLY A 198 -4.34 2.52 4.96
CA GLY A 198 -4.17 3.94 5.25
C GLY A 198 -2.74 4.39 4.95
N ILE A 199 -2.51 5.67 5.07
CA ILE A 199 -1.17 6.27 5.02
C ILE A 199 -0.45 6.07 6.35
N HIS A 200 -1.18 6.20 7.46
CA HIS A 200 -0.70 5.97 8.82
C HIS A 200 -1.83 5.28 9.61
N LEU A 201 -2.10 4.04 9.24
CA LEU A 201 -3.30 3.30 9.62
C LEU A 201 -3.50 3.20 11.14
N GLY A 202 -2.43 3.00 11.92
CA GLY A 202 -2.47 2.93 13.38
C GLY A 202 -2.88 4.24 14.07
N CYS A 203 -2.83 5.37 13.33
CA CYS A 203 -3.33 6.66 13.81
C CYS A 203 -4.81 6.91 13.49
N TYR A 204 -5.56 5.90 13.04
CA TYR A 204 -6.99 6.04 12.79
C TYR A 204 -7.72 6.61 14.01
N GLY A 205 -8.52 7.66 13.81
CA GLY A 205 -9.33 8.33 14.83
C GLY A 205 -8.58 9.31 15.75
N LYS A 206 -7.25 9.37 15.71
CA LYS A 206 -6.48 10.28 16.59
C LYS A 206 -6.80 11.76 16.39
N GLU A 207 -7.12 12.18 15.16
CA GLU A 207 -7.52 13.56 14.86
C GLU A 207 -8.90 13.93 15.42
N GLN A 208 -9.69 12.94 15.82
CA GLN A 208 -11.02 13.11 16.43
C GLN A 208 -10.99 12.99 17.96
N GLY A 209 -9.81 13.12 18.58
CA GLY A 209 -9.64 13.02 20.03
C GLY A 209 -9.30 11.63 20.54
N GLY A 210 -9.23 10.62 19.65
CA GLY A 210 -8.80 9.24 20.00
C GLY A 210 -9.84 8.40 20.74
N GLU A 211 -11.09 8.84 20.81
CA GLU A 211 -12.19 8.04 21.35
C GLU A 211 -12.52 6.84 20.46
N VAL A 212 -12.38 7.01 19.15
CA VAL A 212 -12.51 5.96 18.13
C VAL A 212 -11.13 5.57 17.65
N THR A 213 -10.83 4.29 17.57
CA THR A 213 -9.52 3.74 17.27
C THR A 213 -9.55 2.78 16.08
N LEU A 214 -8.39 2.34 15.61
CA LEU A 214 -8.30 1.30 14.58
C LEU A 214 -9.01 0.00 15.03
N TYR A 215 -9.01 -0.32 16.32
CA TYR A 215 -9.73 -1.48 16.84
C TYR A 215 -11.24 -1.39 16.53
N ASP A 216 -11.85 -0.21 16.72
CA ASP A 216 -13.26 0.01 16.42
C ASP A 216 -13.55 -0.10 14.92
N ALA A 217 -12.63 0.39 14.07
CA ALA A 217 -12.72 0.24 12.62
C ALA A 217 -12.67 -1.25 12.19
N VAL A 218 -11.80 -2.04 12.82
CA VAL A 218 -11.70 -3.50 12.60
C VAL A 218 -13.00 -4.18 13.02
N LEU A 219 -13.55 -3.85 14.18
CA LEU A 219 -14.85 -4.39 14.64
C LEU A 219 -16.01 -4.00 13.71
N ALA A 220 -16.03 -2.76 13.22
CA ALA A 220 -17.05 -2.30 12.27
C ALA A 220 -16.99 -3.12 10.97
N ALA A 221 -15.79 -3.39 10.44
CA ALA A 221 -15.60 -4.23 9.26
C ALA A 221 -16.02 -5.69 9.52
N LEU A 222 -15.60 -6.29 10.63
CA LEU A 222 -15.91 -7.67 11.01
C LEU A 222 -17.40 -7.87 11.36
N SER A 223 -18.13 -6.79 11.67
CA SER A 223 -19.58 -6.86 11.92
C SER A 223 -20.41 -7.14 10.67
N VAL A 224 -19.79 -7.10 9.48
CA VAL A 224 -20.48 -7.37 8.22
C VAL A 224 -20.57 -8.88 7.98
N ASP A 225 -21.80 -9.38 7.87
CA ASP A 225 -22.05 -10.78 7.53
C ASP A 225 -21.54 -11.11 6.13
N GLY A 226 -20.95 -12.29 5.99
CA GLY A 226 -20.41 -12.78 4.71
C GLY A 226 -18.94 -12.38 4.44
N LEU A 227 -18.35 -11.44 5.18
CA LEU A 227 -16.91 -11.18 5.11
C LEU A 227 -16.14 -12.40 5.61
N LYS A 228 -15.28 -12.96 4.77
CA LYS A 228 -14.49 -14.17 5.06
C LYS A 228 -13.12 -13.85 5.62
N ARG A 229 -12.48 -12.79 5.13
CA ARG A 229 -11.16 -12.35 5.59
C ARG A 229 -11.07 -10.84 5.69
N LEU A 230 -10.44 -10.38 6.76
CA LEU A 230 -10.04 -9.01 6.96
C LEU A 230 -8.53 -8.96 7.16
N ARG A 231 -7.85 -8.11 6.41
CA ARG A 231 -6.40 -7.91 6.54
C ARG A 231 -6.09 -6.46 6.85
N LEU A 232 -5.05 -6.23 7.62
CA LEU A 232 -4.56 -4.87 7.91
C LEU A 232 -3.41 -4.52 6.96
N GLY A 233 -3.35 -3.27 6.56
CA GLY A 233 -2.21 -2.67 5.89
C GLY A 233 -1.05 -2.42 6.86
N SER A 234 -0.14 -1.53 6.48
CA SER A 234 1.04 -1.19 7.30
C SER A 234 0.64 -0.48 8.59
N LEU A 235 1.24 -0.91 9.71
CA LEU A 235 1.08 -0.34 11.05
C LEU A 235 2.44 0.07 11.61
N GLU A 236 2.52 1.24 12.23
CA GLU A 236 3.68 1.57 13.06
C GLU A 236 3.70 0.69 14.31
N SER A 237 4.89 0.20 14.69
CA SER A 237 5.04 -0.72 15.81
C SER A 237 4.47 -0.17 17.13
N VAL A 238 4.68 1.11 17.40
CA VAL A 238 4.18 1.79 18.62
C VAL A 238 2.66 2.00 18.65
N GLU A 239 1.98 1.68 17.57
CA GLU A 239 0.54 1.89 17.41
C GLU A 239 -0.23 0.58 17.25
N VAL A 240 0.45 -0.55 17.41
CA VAL A 240 -0.23 -1.85 17.47
C VAL A 240 -1.03 -1.92 18.77
N ASP A 241 -2.35 -1.87 18.64
CA ASP A 241 -3.26 -2.02 19.76
C ASP A 241 -3.30 -3.49 20.20
N PRO A 242 -2.97 -3.83 21.46
CA PRO A 242 -3.01 -5.22 21.94
C PRO A 242 -4.36 -5.90 21.74
N ARG A 243 -5.47 -5.14 21.77
CA ARG A 243 -6.81 -5.68 21.51
C ARG A 243 -6.96 -6.24 20.11
N ILE A 244 -6.20 -5.72 19.12
CA ILE A 244 -6.20 -6.26 17.76
C ILE A 244 -5.47 -7.63 17.73
N VAL A 245 -4.38 -7.77 18.48
CA VAL A 245 -3.66 -9.06 18.61
C VAL A 245 -4.54 -10.09 19.30
N ASP A 246 -5.21 -9.71 20.39
CA ASP A 246 -6.20 -10.55 21.06
C ASP A 246 -7.36 -10.97 20.14
N LEU A 247 -7.81 -10.05 19.29
CA LEU A 247 -8.87 -10.32 18.33
C LEU A 247 -8.40 -11.29 17.23
N MET A 248 -7.17 -11.15 16.74
CA MET A 248 -6.55 -12.12 15.83
C MET A 248 -6.49 -13.53 16.41
N ALA A 249 -6.32 -13.67 17.73
CA ALA A 249 -6.32 -14.96 18.39
C ALA A 249 -7.71 -15.61 18.43
N ARG A 250 -8.79 -14.81 18.43
CA ARG A 250 -10.18 -15.27 18.66
C ARG A 250 -11.02 -15.33 17.38
N ASP A 251 -10.72 -14.50 16.38
CA ASP A 251 -11.48 -14.43 15.12
C ASP A 251 -10.55 -14.75 13.93
N ASN A 252 -10.70 -15.94 13.39
CA ASN A 252 -9.87 -16.41 12.27
C ASN A 252 -10.09 -15.63 10.97
N ARG A 253 -11.13 -14.79 10.88
CA ARG A 253 -11.33 -13.90 9.74
C ARG A 253 -10.29 -12.78 9.70
N LEU A 254 -9.74 -12.37 10.86
CA LEU A 254 -8.65 -11.40 10.92
C LEU A 254 -7.33 -12.11 10.61
N CYS A 255 -6.73 -11.76 9.47
CA CYS A 255 -5.57 -12.47 8.92
C CYS A 255 -4.35 -12.44 9.86
N ARG A 256 -3.67 -13.59 9.99
CA ARG A 256 -2.45 -13.79 10.78
C ARG A 256 -1.21 -13.17 10.12
N HIS A 257 -1.31 -11.89 9.81
CA HIS A 257 -0.25 -11.13 9.16
C HIS A 257 -0.26 -9.67 9.64
N LEU A 258 0.91 -9.17 10.02
CA LEU A 258 1.16 -7.75 10.29
C LEU A 258 2.35 -7.26 9.48
N HIS A 259 2.19 -6.09 8.87
CA HIS A 259 3.30 -5.37 8.25
C HIS A 259 3.72 -4.23 9.17
N LEU A 260 4.89 -4.37 9.80
CA LEU A 260 5.42 -3.46 10.81
C LEU A 260 6.77 -2.88 10.33
N PRO A 261 6.80 -1.68 9.72
CA PRO A 261 8.03 -1.08 9.22
C PRO A 261 9.06 -0.84 10.34
N LEU A 262 10.20 -1.51 10.27
CA LEU A 262 11.34 -1.34 11.18
C LEU A 262 12.18 -0.12 10.81
N GLN A 263 12.37 0.10 9.52
CA GLN A 263 13.20 1.12 8.87
C GLN A 263 14.70 0.94 9.10
N SER A 264 15.17 0.68 10.31
CA SER A 264 16.56 0.36 10.67
C SER A 264 16.60 -0.45 11.96
N GLY A 265 17.56 -1.35 12.10
CA GLY A 265 17.85 -2.09 13.34
C GLY A 265 18.95 -1.45 14.20
N CYS A 266 19.28 -0.17 13.97
CA CYS A 266 20.24 0.60 14.75
C CYS A 266 19.56 1.83 15.36
N ASP A 267 19.62 1.97 16.69
CA ASP A 267 18.95 3.05 17.44
C ASP A 267 19.44 4.44 17.04
N LYS A 268 20.74 4.60 16.74
CA LYS A 268 21.31 5.84 16.22
C LYS A 268 20.63 6.27 14.93
N ILE A 269 20.40 5.33 14.02
CA ILE A 269 19.77 5.60 12.72
C ILE A 269 18.26 5.83 12.88
N LEU A 270 17.59 5.06 13.74
CA LEU A 270 16.17 5.28 14.08
C LEU A 270 15.94 6.70 14.64
N ALA A 271 16.80 7.15 15.56
CA ALA A 271 16.75 8.51 16.09
C ALA A 271 16.97 9.57 14.99
N ALA A 272 17.96 9.38 14.11
CA ALA A 272 18.22 10.26 12.97
C ALA A 272 17.06 10.28 11.96
N MET A 273 16.34 9.17 11.80
CA MET A 273 15.10 9.05 11.00
C MET A 273 13.88 9.69 11.68
N HIS A 274 14.01 10.14 12.95
CA HIS A 274 12.90 10.65 13.76
C HIS A 274 11.81 9.59 13.99
N ARG A 275 12.25 8.34 14.37
CA ARG A 275 11.32 7.27 14.70
C ARG A 275 10.96 7.33 16.20
N PRO A 276 9.68 7.04 16.58
CA PRO A 276 9.21 7.13 17.96
C PRO A 276 9.49 5.87 18.80
N TYR A 277 10.39 5.00 18.35
CA TYR A 277 10.77 3.77 19.01
C TYR A 277 12.27 3.47 18.82
N ASP A 278 12.79 2.60 19.66
CA ASP A 278 14.09 1.97 19.57
C ASP A 278 13.96 0.46 19.27
N THR A 279 15.09 -0.20 19.08
CA THR A 279 15.15 -1.65 18.80
C THR A 279 14.63 -2.48 19.97
N ALA A 280 14.87 -2.07 21.21
CA ALA A 280 14.43 -2.78 22.40
C ALA A 280 12.89 -2.85 22.47
N ARG A 281 12.23 -1.70 22.32
CA ARG A 281 10.77 -1.60 22.31
C ARG A 281 10.14 -2.36 21.13
N TYR A 282 10.77 -2.25 19.95
CA TYR A 282 10.30 -2.96 18.76
C TYR A 282 10.41 -4.49 18.94
N GLY A 283 11.56 -4.98 19.44
CA GLY A 283 11.79 -6.40 19.69
C GLY A 283 10.86 -6.97 20.78
N GLU A 284 10.59 -6.20 21.84
CA GLU A 284 9.62 -6.57 22.89
C GLU A 284 8.21 -6.76 22.29
N LEU A 285 7.75 -5.82 21.48
CA LEU A 285 6.47 -5.94 20.80
C LEU A 285 6.38 -7.22 19.94
N LEU A 286 7.43 -7.52 19.18
CA LEU A 286 7.43 -8.72 18.32
C LEU A 286 7.38 -10.00 19.14
N ARG A 287 8.14 -10.08 20.25
CA ARG A 287 8.10 -11.24 21.15
C ARG A 287 6.70 -11.45 21.72
N ASN A 288 6.08 -10.40 22.25
CA ASN A 288 4.72 -10.47 22.81
C ASN A 288 3.69 -10.92 21.78
N ILE A 289 3.77 -10.43 20.53
CA ILE A 289 2.88 -10.86 19.44
C ILE A 289 3.11 -12.33 19.09
N LYS A 290 4.36 -12.76 18.92
CA LYS A 290 4.71 -14.14 18.55
C LYS A 290 4.40 -15.15 19.66
N GLU A 291 4.50 -14.77 20.93
CA GLU A 291 4.07 -15.61 22.06
C GLU A 291 2.56 -15.87 22.03
N GLN A 292 1.77 -14.86 21.70
CA GLN A 292 0.31 -14.96 21.58
C GLN A 292 -0.15 -15.66 20.29
N LEU A 293 0.58 -15.43 19.19
CA LEU A 293 0.26 -15.86 17.84
C LEU A 293 1.49 -16.49 17.19
N PRO A 294 1.85 -17.75 17.54
CA PRO A 294 3.08 -18.37 17.04
C PRO A 294 3.13 -18.54 15.51
N ASP A 295 1.99 -18.59 14.85
CA ASP A 295 1.81 -18.73 13.42
C ASP A 295 1.69 -17.39 12.65
N ILE A 296 1.87 -16.26 13.34
CA ILE A 296 1.76 -14.95 12.68
C ILE A 296 2.97 -14.68 11.78
N ALA A 297 2.71 -14.23 10.56
CA ALA A 297 3.74 -13.69 9.69
C ALA A 297 3.91 -12.17 9.94
N ILE A 298 5.12 -11.76 10.28
CA ILE A 298 5.46 -10.33 10.40
C ILE A 298 6.38 -9.96 9.25
N THR A 299 5.93 -8.99 8.45
CA THR A 299 6.71 -8.41 7.37
C THR A 299 7.12 -6.98 7.71
N THR A 300 8.19 -6.49 7.10
CA THR A 300 8.75 -5.19 7.44
C THR A 300 9.35 -4.46 6.23
N ASP A 301 9.55 -3.15 6.40
CA ASP A 301 10.36 -2.32 5.51
C ASP A 301 11.67 -1.97 6.20
N VAL A 302 12.79 -2.00 5.46
CA VAL A 302 14.11 -1.57 5.92
C VAL A 302 14.74 -0.64 4.89
N ILE A 303 15.26 0.49 5.36
CA ILE A 303 16.01 1.45 4.55
C ILE A 303 17.50 1.28 4.84
N VAL A 304 18.30 1.03 3.81
CA VAL A 304 19.76 0.93 3.90
C VAL A 304 20.44 2.16 3.31
N GLY A 305 21.59 2.52 3.86
CA GLY A 305 22.39 3.67 3.40
C GLY A 305 21.74 5.02 3.72
N PHE A 306 21.06 5.13 4.87
CA PHE A 306 20.59 6.40 5.37
C PHE A 306 21.78 7.33 5.68
N PRO A 307 21.68 8.67 5.53
CA PRO A 307 22.78 9.58 5.81
C PRO A 307 23.40 9.38 7.18
N GLY A 308 24.72 9.15 7.21
CA GLY A 308 25.47 8.90 8.44
C GLY A 308 25.47 7.47 8.95
N GLU A 309 24.86 6.51 8.25
CA GLU A 309 24.92 5.09 8.57
C GLU A 309 26.31 4.55 8.30
N THR A 310 27.01 4.08 9.34
CA THR A 310 28.32 3.43 9.23
C THR A 310 28.18 1.93 8.92
N GLU A 311 29.29 1.23 8.74
CA GLU A 311 29.26 -0.23 8.56
C GLU A 311 28.85 -0.94 9.84
N GLU A 312 29.25 -0.40 11.00
CA GLU A 312 28.84 -0.92 12.31
C GLU A 312 27.33 -0.75 12.53
N ASP A 313 26.74 0.42 12.18
CA ASP A 313 25.30 0.68 12.26
C ASP A 313 24.51 -0.30 11.37
N PHE A 314 25.04 -0.59 10.17
CA PHE A 314 24.43 -1.56 9.26
C PHE A 314 24.54 -3.00 9.78
N ALA A 315 25.69 -3.37 10.38
CA ALA A 315 25.88 -4.67 11.03
C ALA A 315 24.90 -4.87 12.21
N GLU A 316 24.59 -3.81 12.98
CA GLU A 316 23.52 -3.84 13.98
C GLU A 316 22.17 -4.14 13.36
N THR A 317 21.84 -3.48 12.23
CA THR A 317 20.58 -3.71 11.49
C THR A 317 20.47 -5.17 11.02
N LEU A 318 21.55 -5.76 10.48
CA LEU A 318 21.56 -7.17 10.08
C LEU A 318 21.27 -8.11 11.25
N ARG A 319 21.99 -7.95 12.38
CA ARG A 319 21.79 -8.77 13.57
C ARG A 319 20.37 -8.66 14.10
N PHE A 320 19.86 -7.43 14.25
CA PHE A 320 18.52 -7.22 14.78
C PHE A 320 17.43 -7.78 13.85
N ALA A 321 17.60 -7.65 12.53
CA ALA A 321 16.68 -8.25 11.56
C ALA A 321 16.67 -9.79 11.65
N GLU A 322 17.83 -10.43 11.84
CA GLU A 322 17.94 -11.88 12.06
C GLU A 322 17.26 -12.30 13.37
N GLU A 323 17.48 -11.58 14.46
CA GLU A 323 16.82 -11.83 15.77
C GLU A 323 15.29 -11.68 15.69
N CYS A 324 14.80 -10.70 14.95
CA CYS A 324 13.37 -10.49 14.74
C CYS A 324 12.70 -11.64 13.95
N GLY A 325 13.43 -12.31 13.06
CA GLY A 325 12.89 -13.43 12.27
C GLY A 325 11.67 -13.02 11.45
N PHE A 326 11.82 -12.04 10.55
CA PHE A 326 10.75 -11.56 9.68
C PHE A 326 10.37 -12.60 8.63
N ALA A 327 9.07 -12.68 8.34
CA ALA A 327 8.58 -13.51 7.26
C ALA A 327 8.97 -12.96 5.87
N LYS A 328 9.11 -11.63 5.75
CA LYS A 328 9.61 -10.95 4.54
C LYS A 328 10.07 -9.53 4.88
N MET A 329 11.15 -9.09 4.26
CA MET A 329 11.63 -7.71 4.33
C MET A 329 11.56 -7.05 2.97
N HIS A 330 11.00 -5.85 2.91
CA HIS A 330 11.10 -4.97 1.74
C HIS A 330 12.27 -4.03 1.98
N ILE A 331 13.31 -4.17 1.18
CA ILE A 331 14.59 -3.47 1.35
C ILE A 331 14.66 -2.31 0.37
N PHE A 332 14.87 -1.11 0.90
CA PHE A 332 14.93 0.12 0.12
C PHE A 332 16.29 0.82 0.30
N PRO A 333 17.09 0.97 -0.76
CA PRO A 333 18.17 1.95 -0.72
C PRO A 333 17.61 3.35 -0.43
N TYR A 334 18.20 4.08 0.51
CA TYR A 334 17.77 5.44 0.83
C TYR A 334 17.71 6.30 -0.43
N SER A 335 16.55 6.88 -0.68
CA SER A 335 16.29 7.76 -1.82
C SER A 335 16.18 9.21 -1.36
N LYS A 336 17.15 10.03 -1.72
CA LYS A 336 17.18 11.46 -1.39
C LYS A 336 15.96 12.18 -1.97
N ARG A 337 15.12 12.78 -1.12
CA ARG A 337 13.89 13.46 -1.54
C ARG A 337 13.95 14.95 -1.28
N LYS A 338 13.78 15.75 -2.36
CA LYS A 338 13.74 17.21 -2.28
C LYS A 338 12.67 17.66 -1.28
N GLY A 339 13.05 18.55 -0.38
CA GLY A 339 12.17 19.12 0.64
C GLY A 339 12.09 18.33 1.95
N THR A 340 12.74 17.16 2.05
CA THR A 340 12.83 16.41 3.30
C THR A 340 14.07 16.83 4.12
N PRO A 341 14.05 16.73 5.46
CA PRO A 341 15.22 17.02 6.28
C PRO A 341 16.45 16.17 5.91
N ALA A 342 16.26 14.88 5.64
CA ALA A 342 17.36 13.96 5.31
C ALA A 342 18.07 14.31 3.98
N GLU A 343 17.42 15.07 3.09
CA GLU A 343 18.06 15.58 1.88
C GLU A 343 19.32 16.40 2.16
N LYS A 344 19.28 17.16 3.26
CA LYS A 344 20.34 18.11 3.65
C LYS A 344 21.29 17.57 4.71
N MET A 345 21.06 16.35 5.20
CA MET A 345 21.95 15.74 6.19
C MET A 345 23.35 15.52 5.60
N PRO A 346 24.41 15.72 6.39
CA PRO A 346 25.77 15.37 5.99
C PRO A 346 25.95 13.86 5.83
N ASN A 347 27.13 13.45 5.35
CA ASN A 347 27.53 12.04 5.25
C ASN A 347 26.54 11.20 4.41
N GLN A 348 26.11 11.74 3.28
CA GLN A 348 25.29 11.00 2.31
C GLN A 348 26.06 9.78 1.81
N ILE A 349 25.40 8.62 1.80
CA ILE A 349 26.01 7.36 1.38
C ILE A 349 25.96 7.25 -0.15
N ILE A 350 27.06 6.80 -0.76
CA ILE A 350 27.14 6.59 -2.23
C ILE A 350 26.31 5.38 -2.65
N GLU A 351 25.83 5.39 -3.89
CA GLU A 351 24.89 4.38 -4.38
C GLU A 351 25.46 2.96 -4.30
N ALA A 352 26.74 2.76 -4.67
CA ALA A 352 27.39 1.45 -4.62
C ALA A 352 27.36 0.80 -3.21
N VAL A 353 27.50 1.61 -2.13
CA VAL A 353 27.42 1.10 -0.75
C VAL A 353 25.98 0.75 -0.38
N LYS A 354 25.00 1.53 -0.86
CA LYS A 354 23.59 1.22 -0.64
C LYS A 354 23.17 -0.08 -1.34
N GLU A 355 23.64 -0.27 -2.57
CA GLU A 355 23.38 -1.49 -3.36
C GLU A 355 24.02 -2.71 -2.70
N GLU A 356 25.26 -2.58 -2.22
CA GLU A 356 25.96 -3.65 -1.50
C GLU A 356 25.24 -4.02 -0.20
N ARG A 357 24.82 -3.02 0.61
CA ARG A 357 24.05 -3.27 1.84
C ARG A 357 22.67 -3.88 1.55
N ALA A 358 22.01 -3.41 0.49
CA ALA A 358 20.73 -4.00 0.06
C ALA A 358 20.89 -5.46 -0.35
N ALA A 359 21.96 -5.83 -1.03
CA ALA A 359 22.24 -7.21 -1.41
C ALA A 359 22.46 -8.11 -0.18
N ARG A 360 23.31 -7.68 0.78
CA ARG A 360 23.57 -8.43 2.03
C ARG A 360 22.32 -8.63 2.87
N LEU A 361 21.48 -7.59 3.00
CA LEU A 361 20.21 -7.73 3.71
C LEU A 361 19.22 -8.59 2.93
N GLY A 362 19.29 -8.59 1.58
CA GLY A 362 18.54 -9.46 0.69
C GLY A 362 18.85 -10.94 0.91
N GLU A 363 20.14 -11.30 1.06
CA GLU A 363 20.55 -12.67 1.37
C GLU A 363 19.97 -13.14 2.73
N LEU A 364 19.92 -12.26 3.73
CA LEU A 364 19.27 -12.56 5.00
C LEU A 364 17.76 -12.71 4.84
N ASP A 365 17.11 -11.83 4.07
CA ASP A 365 15.68 -11.93 3.77
C ASP A 365 15.31 -13.26 3.13
N GLU A 366 16.08 -13.71 2.13
CA GLU A 366 15.87 -15.00 1.46
C GLU A 366 15.97 -16.18 2.43
N LYS A 367 17.00 -16.17 3.29
CA LYS A 367 17.17 -17.19 4.34
C LYS A 367 15.98 -17.24 5.30
N LEU A 368 15.56 -16.09 5.82
CA LEU A 368 14.44 -15.99 6.79
C LEU A 368 13.11 -16.34 6.12
N PHE A 369 12.89 -15.88 4.91
CA PHE A 369 11.68 -16.18 4.15
C PHE A 369 11.53 -17.67 3.88
N HIS A 370 12.61 -18.33 3.45
CA HIS A 370 12.61 -19.79 3.21
C HIS A 370 12.30 -20.56 4.50
N ALA A 371 12.93 -20.19 5.63
CA ALA A 371 12.63 -20.79 6.92
C ALA A 371 11.16 -20.59 7.34
N CYS A 372 10.57 -19.43 7.01
CA CYS A 372 9.16 -19.16 7.25
C CYS A 372 8.23 -20.03 6.38
N LEU A 373 8.59 -20.29 5.11
CA LEU A 373 7.85 -21.21 4.24
C LEU A 373 7.93 -22.64 4.75
N GLU A 374 9.10 -23.11 5.19
CA GLU A 374 9.28 -24.46 5.72
C GLU A 374 8.42 -24.74 6.97
N GLN A 375 8.21 -23.75 7.83
CA GLN A 375 7.34 -23.87 9.00
C GLN A 375 5.87 -24.14 8.64
N ALA A 376 5.42 -23.75 7.45
CA ALA A 376 4.06 -23.99 6.98
C ALA A 376 3.86 -25.42 6.42
N VAL A 377 4.92 -26.15 6.12
CA VAL A 377 4.82 -27.51 5.54
C VAL A 377 4.16 -28.48 6.52
N GLY A 378 3.21 -29.25 6.02
CA GLY A 378 2.42 -30.19 6.81
C GLY A 378 1.18 -29.60 7.47
N THR A 379 1.01 -28.27 7.44
CA THR A 379 -0.17 -27.60 7.98
C THR A 379 -1.34 -27.58 7.00
N GLU A 380 -2.55 -27.41 7.51
CA GLU A 380 -3.74 -27.12 6.73
C GLU A 380 -4.05 -25.62 6.83
N SER A 381 -4.29 -24.98 5.70
CA SER A 381 -4.58 -23.55 5.63
C SER A 381 -5.71 -23.27 4.64
N GLU A 382 -6.50 -22.25 4.93
CA GLU A 382 -7.42 -21.68 3.95
C GLU A 382 -6.64 -20.83 2.97
N VAL A 383 -6.82 -21.06 1.67
CA VAL A 383 -6.20 -20.28 0.58
C VAL A 383 -7.28 -19.54 -0.17
N LEU A 384 -7.12 -18.22 -0.30
CA LEU A 384 -7.88 -17.43 -1.27
C LEU A 384 -7.15 -17.50 -2.60
N PHE A 385 -7.73 -18.20 -3.57
CA PHE A 385 -7.15 -18.35 -4.90
C PHE A 385 -7.34 -17.09 -5.73
N GLU A 386 -6.28 -16.64 -6.40
CA GLU A 386 -6.25 -15.36 -7.09
C GLU A 386 -6.25 -15.47 -8.60
N GLN A 387 -5.38 -16.33 -9.16
CA GLN A 387 -5.23 -16.45 -10.61
C GLN A 387 -4.66 -17.81 -11.03
N PRO A 388 -4.87 -18.21 -12.29
CA PRO A 388 -4.18 -19.36 -12.88
C PRO A 388 -2.68 -19.07 -13.02
N VAL A 389 -1.85 -20.10 -12.77
CA VAL A 389 -0.41 -20.10 -13.08
C VAL A 389 -0.18 -20.73 -14.44
N ASP A 390 -0.89 -21.83 -14.70
CA ASP A 390 -0.91 -22.57 -15.97
C ASP A 390 -2.28 -23.27 -16.16
N ASP A 391 -2.39 -24.19 -17.10
CA ASP A 391 -3.64 -24.91 -17.43
C ASP A 391 -4.12 -25.84 -16.28
N GLU A 392 -3.25 -26.24 -15.37
CA GLU A 392 -3.56 -27.19 -14.30
C GLU A 392 -3.42 -26.61 -12.89
N HIS A 393 -2.74 -25.49 -12.74
CA HIS A 393 -2.40 -24.92 -11.43
C HIS A 393 -2.95 -23.50 -11.26
N ILE A 394 -3.40 -23.24 -10.04
CA ILE A 394 -3.80 -21.91 -9.59
C ILE A 394 -2.99 -21.51 -8.37
N GLU A 395 -2.81 -20.21 -8.19
CA GLU A 395 -2.15 -19.65 -7.02
C GLU A 395 -3.09 -18.83 -6.15
N GLY A 396 -2.77 -18.79 -4.87
CA GLY A 396 -3.51 -17.97 -3.91
C GLY A 396 -2.67 -17.66 -2.67
N LEU A 397 -3.29 -16.98 -1.73
CA LEU A 397 -2.64 -16.56 -0.49
C LEU A 397 -3.32 -17.17 0.73
N ILE A 398 -2.52 -17.64 1.66
CA ILE A 398 -2.98 -18.04 3.00
C ILE A 398 -3.14 -16.79 3.91
N SER A 399 -3.70 -16.99 5.09
CA SER A 399 -3.93 -15.93 6.08
C SER A 399 -2.63 -15.18 6.44
N SER A 400 -1.50 -15.88 6.56
CA SER A 400 -0.17 -15.33 6.84
C SER A 400 0.54 -14.69 5.63
N TYR A 401 -0.17 -14.51 4.49
CA TYR A 401 0.29 -13.81 3.30
C TYR A 401 1.30 -14.57 2.42
N GLN A 402 1.55 -15.85 2.70
CA GLN A 402 2.41 -16.69 1.86
C GLN A 402 1.64 -17.19 0.64
N ARG A 403 2.33 -17.25 -0.49
CA ARG A 403 1.81 -17.73 -1.77
C ARG A 403 1.80 -19.25 -1.77
N VAL A 404 0.69 -19.83 -2.23
CA VAL A 404 0.52 -21.27 -2.39
C VAL A 404 0.10 -21.56 -3.82
N ILE A 405 0.72 -22.57 -4.44
CA ILE A 405 0.32 -23.10 -5.75
C ILE A 405 -0.27 -24.50 -5.54
N VAL A 406 -1.42 -24.73 -6.18
CA VAL A 406 -2.19 -25.97 -6.06
C VAL A 406 -2.66 -26.42 -7.43
N LYS A 407 -2.66 -27.74 -7.66
CA LYS A 407 -3.31 -28.31 -8.84
C LYS A 407 -4.83 -28.27 -8.64
N ALA A 408 -5.49 -27.33 -9.33
CA ALA A 408 -6.93 -27.11 -9.22
C ALA A 408 -7.46 -26.32 -10.43
N PRO A 409 -8.77 -26.41 -10.72
CA PRO A 409 -9.36 -25.71 -11.85
C PRO A 409 -9.43 -24.19 -11.61
N ALA A 410 -9.25 -23.41 -12.67
CA ALA A 410 -9.33 -21.94 -12.63
C ALA A 410 -10.68 -21.39 -12.11
N SER A 411 -11.74 -22.21 -12.09
CA SER A 411 -13.04 -21.82 -11.52
C SER A 411 -13.02 -21.57 -10.01
N LEU A 412 -11.96 -21.97 -9.31
CA LEU A 412 -11.76 -21.66 -7.89
C LEU A 412 -11.11 -20.29 -7.66
N CYS A 413 -10.66 -19.59 -8.69
CA CYS A 413 -10.16 -18.22 -8.52
C CYS A 413 -11.28 -17.32 -7.98
N GLY A 414 -10.98 -16.55 -6.94
CA GLY A 414 -11.94 -15.74 -6.18
C GLY A 414 -12.59 -16.47 -5.00
N GLU A 415 -12.38 -17.78 -4.84
CA GLU A 415 -12.93 -18.58 -3.75
C GLU A 415 -11.87 -18.96 -2.71
N ILE A 416 -12.32 -19.30 -1.52
CA ILE A 416 -11.48 -19.79 -0.42
C ILE A 416 -11.69 -21.30 -0.29
N ALA A 417 -10.59 -22.05 -0.33
CA ALA A 417 -10.63 -23.51 -0.07
C ALA A 417 -9.51 -23.93 0.89
N LYS A 418 -9.70 -25.06 1.56
CA LYS A 418 -8.68 -25.66 2.41
C LYS A 418 -7.63 -26.37 1.59
N VAL A 419 -6.38 -26.16 1.95
CA VAL A 419 -5.21 -26.74 1.32
C VAL A 419 -4.30 -27.33 2.39
N LYS A 420 -3.82 -28.55 2.20
CA LYS A 420 -2.72 -29.10 2.94
C LYS A 420 -1.42 -28.73 2.24
N VAL A 421 -0.57 -27.99 2.94
CA VAL A 421 0.76 -27.61 2.42
C VAL A 421 1.65 -28.85 2.44
N THR A 422 2.17 -29.25 1.27
CA THR A 422 2.96 -30.48 1.10
C THR A 422 4.45 -30.21 0.93
N GLY A 423 4.85 -28.98 0.61
CA GLY A 423 6.26 -28.62 0.44
C GLY A 423 6.48 -27.16 0.10
N VAL A 424 7.75 -26.85 -0.12
CA VAL A 424 8.24 -25.55 -0.60
C VAL A 424 8.91 -25.74 -1.95
N GLN A 425 8.64 -24.83 -2.88
CA GLN A 425 9.32 -24.79 -4.17
C GLN A 425 9.69 -23.33 -4.47
N GLU A 426 10.99 -23.07 -4.71
CA GLU A 426 11.50 -21.70 -4.91
C GLU A 426 11.04 -20.74 -3.78
N ASP A 427 10.19 -19.78 -4.09
CA ASP A 427 9.69 -18.75 -3.19
C ASP A 427 8.19 -18.90 -2.84
N PHE A 428 7.61 -20.10 -3.02
CA PHE A 428 6.20 -20.38 -2.75
C PHE A 428 5.98 -21.77 -2.12
N LEU A 429 4.83 -21.91 -1.50
CA LEU A 429 4.34 -23.19 -0.98
C LEU A 429 3.65 -23.99 -2.08
N VAL A 430 3.75 -25.31 -2.02
CA VAL A 430 2.93 -26.22 -2.82
C VAL A 430 2.00 -27.00 -1.91
N GLY A 431 0.81 -27.33 -2.41
CA GLY A 431 -0.19 -28.02 -1.60
C GLY A 431 -1.23 -28.77 -2.43
N GLU A 432 -2.12 -29.42 -1.72
CA GLU A 432 -3.23 -30.22 -2.27
C GLU A 432 -4.54 -29.77 -1.62
N LEU A 433 -5.63 -29.75 -2.40
CA LEU A 433 -6.98 -29.50 -1.84
C LEU A 433 -7.36 -30.62 -0.87
N VAL A 434 -7.97 -30.22 0.28
CA VAL A 434 -8.47 -31.12 1.32
C VAL A 434 -9.96 -31.38 1.15
#